data_d81e2303c0467e683c7ae5a85a350d0f
#
_entry.id   d81e2303c0467e683c7ae5a85a350d0f
#
_cell.length_a   1.000
_cell.length_b   1.000
_cell.length_c   1.000
_cell.angle_alpha   90.00
_cell.angle_beta   90.00
_cell.angle_gamma   90.00
#
_symmetry.space_group_name_H-M   'P 1'
#
loop_
_entity.id
_entity.type
_entity.pdbx_description
1 polymer ?
#
loop_
_entity_poly.entity_id
_entity_poly.type
_entity_poly.pdbx_seq_one_letter_code
_entity_poly.pdbx_strand_id
1 'polypeptide(L)'
;VGTYTNVCFPVTGCTDTAATNYSPAATVDDGSCFYACAVAPYVENFDNGTLGSFTTANLGTGTYPGWYLGSSTPSSGTGPSGDVSGTGQFAYIETSGTGGPYSLTSECLDISTLTNPALRFYYHMYGATMGTLDVTVNGDTVWTLSGDQGDQWIQTQVDLSAYAGSVDIVVEFIGTRGASFTGDMAIDEFVVDESVSSGCTDTAAANYDPLAGIDDG
;
A
#
# COMPACT_ATOMS: atom_id res chain seq x y z
N VAL A 1 21.94 -51.76 36.13
CA VAL A 1 22.11 -51.15 34.79
C VAL A 1 20.95 -50.17 34.62
N GLY A 2 21.23 -48.87 34.81
CA GLY A 2 20.20 -47.82 34.64
C GLY A 2 19.98 -47.57 33.16
N THR A 3 18.74 -47.68 32.69
CA THR A 3 18.32 -47.28 31.37
C THR A 3 18.24 -45.74 31.32
N TYR A 4 19.17 -45.11 30.62
CA TYR A 4 19.06 -43.68 30.31
C TYR A 4 17.99 -43.55 29.24
N THR A 5 16.83 -42.98 29.57
CA THR A 5 15.87 -42.48 28.57
C THR A 5 16.44 -41.20 28.02
N ASN A 6 16.85 -41.20 26.73
CA ASN A 6 17.17 -39.99 26.02
C ASN A 6 15.88 -39.15 25.90
N VAL A 7 15.75 -38.18 26.77
CA VAL A 7 14.68 -37.15 26.63
C VAL A 7 15.18 -36.13 25.58
N CYS A 8 14.72 -36.25 24.36
CA CYS A 8 14.90 -35.18 23.38
C CYS A 8 14.00 -34.02 23.79
N PHE A 9 14.59 -32.94 24.28
CA PHE A 9 13.85 -31.69 24.45
C PHE A 9 13.57 -31.08 23.07
N PRO A 10 12.37 -30.53 22.85
CA PRO A 10 12.10 -29.83 21.62
C PRO A 10 13.04 -28.63 21.47
N VAL A 11 13.64 -28.47 20.33
CA VAL A 11 14.42 -27.27 19.96
C VAL A 11 13.45 -26.25 19.41
N THR A 12 13.34 -25.10 20.08
CA THR A 12 12.50 -23.98 19.62
C THR A 12 13.29 -23.06 18.68
N GLY A 13 12.60 -22.45 17.71
CA GLY A 13 13.16 -21.54 16.73
C GLY A 13 12.27 -21.46 15.50
N CYS A 14 12.66 -20.64 14.53
CA CYS A 14 11.92 -20.55 13.27
C CYS A 14 11.99 -21.85 12.47
N THR A 15 10.83 -22.43 12.13
CA THR A 15 10.71 -23.67 11.35
C THR A 15 10.35 -23.43 9.89
N ASP A 16 10.09 -22.18 9.47
CA ASP A 16 9.79 -21.83 8.08
C ASP A 16 11.08 -21.68 7.26
N THR A 17 11.21 -22.50 6.23
CA THR A 17 12.39 -22.52 5.33
C THR A 17 12.49 -21.25 4.46
N ALA A 18 11.43 -20.46 4.33
CA ALA A 18 11.42 -19.19 3.60
C ALA A 18 11.93 -18.03 4.48
N ALA A 19 11.96 -18.18 5.79
CA ALA A 19 12.44 -17.14 6.70
C ALA A 19 13.97 -17.00 6.66
N THR A 20 14.46 -15.79 6.83
CA THR A 20 15.91 -15.49 6.83
C THR A 20 16.63 -16.09 8.04
N ASN A 21 15.93 -16.32 9.14
CA ASN A 21 16.45 -16.96 10.36
C ASN A 21 15.97 -18.41 10.54
N TYR A 22 15.61 -19.10 9.44
CA TYR A 22 15.27 -20.52 9.49
C TYR A 22 16.31 -21.33 10.26
N SER A 23 15.85 -22.15 11.21
CA SER A 23 16.70 -23.06 11.97
C SER A 23 16.38 -24.52 11.61
N PRO A 24 17.24 -25.23 10.88
CA PRO A 24 16.99 -26.64 10.52
C PRO A 24 16.99 -27.57 11.75
N ALA A 25 17.46 -27.11 12.90
CA ALA A 25 17.44 -27.85 14.15
C ALA A 25 16.14 -27.64 14.94
N ALA A 26 15.34 -26.61 14.62
CA ALA A 26 14.08 -26.33 15.32
C ALA A 26 13.05 -27.41 14.99
N THR A 27 12.40 -27.91 16.04
CA THR A 27 11.31 -28.90 15.97
C THR A 27 9.98 -28.32 16.42
N VAL A 28 10.00 -27.11 17.00
CA VAL A 28 8.83 -26.34 17.42
C VAL A 28 9.04 -24.89 17.02
N ASP A 29 8.10 -24.33 16.30
CA ASP A 29 8.08 -22.91 15.96
C ASP A 29 7.81 -22.08 17.23
N ASP A 30 8.64 -21.09 17.48
CA ASP A 30 8.52 -20.16 18.60
C ASP A 30 8.01 -18.79 18.21
N GLY A 31 7.59 -18.62 16.93
CA GLY A 31 7.11 -17.36 16.37
C GLY A 31 8.24 -16.36 16.06
N SER A 32 9.51 -16.80 16.07
CA SER A 32 10.66 -15.93 15.83
C SER A 32 11.00 -15.78 14.34
N CYS A 33 10.22 -16.38 13.42
CA CYS A 33 10.47 -16.27 11.99
C CYS A 33 10.40 -14.81 11.54
N PHE A 34 11.42 -14.36 10.83
CA PHE A 34 11.35 -13.08 10.10
C PHE A 34 11.80 -13.27 8.64
N TYR A 35 11.22 -12.43 7.77
CA TYR A 35 11.42 -12.48 6.34
C TYR A 35 12.16 -11.24 5.88
N ALA A 36 12.96 -11.36 4.80
CA ALA A 36 13.58 -10.19 4.20
C ALA A 36 12.48 -9.28 3.62
N CYS A 37 12.62 -7.98 3.84
CA CYS A 37 11.75 -7.00 3.20
C CYS A 37 12.04 -6.91 1.70
N ALA A 38 11.03 -6.54 0.91
CA ALA A 38 11.22 -6.25 -0.50
C ALA A 38 12.12 -5.01 -0.65
N VAL A 39 13.12 -5.11 -1.53
CA VAL A 39 14.10 -4.02 -1.71
C VAL A 39 13.57 -3.03 -2.73
N ALA A 40 13.61 -1.74 -2.39
CA ALA A 40 13.28 -0.67 -3.35
C ALA A 40 14.35 -0.56 -4.47
N PRO A 41 13.97 -0.16 -5.70
CA PRO A 41 12.64 0.31 -6.11
C PRO A 41 11.58 -0.79 -6.07
N TYR A 42 10.39 -0.44 -5.55
CA TYR A 42 9.26 -1.36 -5.45
C TYR A 42 8.05 -0.78 -6.17
N VAL A 43 7.35 -1.61 -6.95
CA VAL A 43 6.20 -1.21 -7.74
C VAL A 43 5.07 -2.22 -7.60
N GLU A 44 3.84 -1.75 -7.39
CA GLU A 44 2.61 -2.53 -7.48
C GLU A 44 1.55 -1.71 -8.23
N ASN A 45 1.08 -2.23 -9.36
CA ASN A 45 0.06 -1.59 -10.21
C ASN A 45 -1.27 -2.34 -10.23
N PHE A 46 -1.40 -3.40 -9.43
CA PHE A 46 -2.60 -4.23 -9.29
C PHE A 46 -3.12 -4.90 -10.58
N ASP A 47 -2.48 -4.72 -11.72
CA ASP A 47 -2.93 -5.23 -13.03
C ASP A 47 -2.88 -6.76 -13.15
N ASN A 48 -2.15 -7.42 -12.27
CA ASN A 48 -2.06 -8.88 -12.23
C ASN A 48 -3.32 -9.57 -11.68
N GLY A 49 -4.35 -8.79 -11.27
CA GLY A 49 -5.60 -9.30 -10.74
C GLY A 49 -5.54 -9.72 -9.28
N THR A 50 -4.53 -9.24 -8.54
CA THR A 50 -4.36 -9.47 -7.10
C THR A 50 -3.94 -8.19 -6.40
N LEU A 51 -4.07 -8.13 -5.08
CA LEU A 51 -3.49 -7.04 -4.28
C LEU A 51 -1.96 -7.19 -4.10
N GLY A 52 -1.33 -8.09 -4.87
CA GLY A 52 0.10 -8.38 -4.72
C GLY A 52 0.41 -8.92 -3.32
N SER A 53 1.43 -8.35 -2.70
CA SER A 53 1.80 -8.64 -1.30
C SER A 53 1.10 -7.74 -0.28
N PHE A 54 0.16 -6.89 -0.73
CA PHE A 54 -0.64 -6.09 0.20
C PHE A 54 -1.68 -6.92 0.94
N THR A 55 -1.89 -6.60 2.20
CA THR A 55 -2.97 -7.13 3.03
C THR A 55 -4.02 -6.06 3.28
N THR A 56 -5.27 -6.46 3.47
CA THR A 56 -6.36 -5.52 3.72
C THR A 56 -7.16 -5.91 4.95
N ALA A 57 -7.67 -4.92 5.68
CA ALA A 57 -8.48 -5.14 6.87
C ALA A 57 -9.55 -4.06 7.05
N ASN A 58 -10.64 -4.45 7.72
CA ASN A 58 -11.61 -3.52 8.29
C ASN A 58 -11.19 -3.25 9.76
N LEU A 59 -10.76 -2.05 10.05
CA LEU A 59 -10.27 -1.66 11.38
C LEU A 59 -11.40 -1.34 12.36
N GLY A 60 -12.64 -1.27 11.88
CA GLY A 60 -13.83 -1.03 12.68
C GLY A 60 -14.81 -2.21 12.66
N THR A 61 -16.08 -1.89 12.68
CA THR A 61 -17.17 -2.86 12.58
C THR A 61 -17.98 -2.59 11.32
N GLY A 62 -18.42 -3.63 10.60
CA GLY A 62 -19.22 -3.43 9.39
C GLY A 62 -19.17 -4.60 8.43
N THR A 63 -19.79 -4.40 7.26
CA THR A 63 -20.12 -5.46 6.31
C THR A 63 -18.97 -5.78 5.36
N TYR A 64 -18.14 -4.78 5.03
CA TYR A 64 -17.05 -4.94 4.05
C TYR A 64 -15.73 -5.31 4.72
N PRO A 65 -14.97 -6.24 4.15
CA PRO A 65 -13.76 -6.75 4.78
C PRO A 65 -12.56 -5.78 4.69
N GLY A 66 -12.57 -4.83 3.77
CA GLY A 66 -11.45 -3.93 3.51
C GLY A 66 -11.44 -3.38 2.09
N TRP A 67 -10.27 -3.23 1.53
CA TRP A 67 -10.07 -2.81 0.14
C TRP A 67 -10.36 -3.96 -0.82
N TYR A 68 -10.90 -3.61 -1.98
CA TYR A 68 -11.20 -4.50 -3.10
C TYR A 68 -10.28 -4.21 -4.27
N LEU A 69 -10.25 -5.12 -5.21
CA LEU A 69 -9.63 -4.95 -6.52
C LEU A 69 -10.72 -4.85 -7.59
N GLY A 70 -10.57 -3.96 -8.55
CA GLY A 70 -11.54 -3.82 -9.64
C GLY A 70 -11.03 -2.95 -10.78
N SER A 71 -11.73 -3.01 -11.91
CA SER A 71 -11.54 -2.13 -13.06
C SER A 71 -12.57 -0.99 -13.12
N SER A 72 -13.49 -0.94 -12.15
CA SER A 72 -14.46 0.13 -11.93
C SER A 72 -15.04 -0.04 -10.53
N THR A 73 -15.57 1.03 -9.93
CA THR A 73 -16.36 0.93 -8.70
C THR A 73 -17.82 0.61 -9.02
N PRO A 74 -18.54 -0.11 -8.13
CA PRO A 74 -19.92 -0.53 -8.40
C PRO A 74 -20.96 0.59 -8.29
N SER A 75 -20.65 1.65 -7.54
CA SER A 75 -21.56 2.76 -7.27
C SER A 75 -21.49 3.85 -8.35
N SER A 76 -22.62 4.45 -8.71
CA SER A 76 -22.65 5.56 -9.67
C SER A 76 -22.39 6.90 -9.01
N GLY A 77 -21.66 7.79 -9.72
CA GLY A 77 -21.35 9.15 -9.23
C GLY A 77 -20.31 9.18 -8.13
N THR A 78 -19.46 8.17 -8.11
CA THR A 78 -18.32 8.05 -7.17
C THR A 78 -17.31 7.04 -7.70
N GLY A 79 -16.04 7.19 -7.31
CA GLY A 79 -14.94 6.34 -7.70
C GLY A 79 -14.62 6.35 -9.19
N PRO A 80 -13.54 5.68 -9.61
CA PRO A 80 -13.12 5.65 -11.00
C PRO A 80 -13.93 4.67 -11.85
N SER A 81 -14.05 4.96 -13.15
CA SER A 81 -14.64 4.09 -14.18
C SER A 81 -13.60 3.26 -14.92
N GLY A 82 -12.33 3.38 -14.59
CA GLY A 82 -11.18 2.66 -15.15
C GLY A 82 -9.92 2.95 -14.33
N ASP A 83 -8.89 2.15 -14.52
CA ASP A 83 -7.58 2.36 -13.90
C ASP A 83 -6.79 3.50 -14.57
N VAL A 84 -5.61 3.82 -14.03
CA VAL A 84 -4.73 4.87 -14.55
C VAL A 84 -4.27 4.56 -15.99
N SER A 85 -3.97 3.29 -16.30
CA SER A 85 -3.53 2.86 -17.62
C SER A 85 -4.66 2.77 -18.66
N GLY A 86 -5.91 2.70 -18.21
CA GLY A 86 -7.12 2.52 -19.01
C GLY A 86 -7.46 1.05 -19.30
N THR A 87 -6.67 0.07 -18.86
CA THR A 87 -6.88 -1.35 -19.19
C THR A 87 -6.64 -2.33 -18.04
N GLY A 88 -6.27 -1.86 -16.86
CA GLY A 88 -5.89 -2.65 -15.70
C GLY A 88 -6.93 -2.70 -14.59
N GLN A 89 -6.43 -2.82 -13.38
CA GLN A 89 -7.20 -2.83 -12.15
C GLN A 89 -6.56 -1.91 -11.11
N PHE A 90 -7.33 -1.48 -10.16
CA PHE A 90 -6.92 -0.64 -9.04
C PHE A 90 -7.47 -1.16 -7.71
N ALA A 91 -6.86 -0.75 -6.61
CA ALA A 91 -7.39 -1.01 -5.27
C ALA A 91 -8.39 0.08 -4.86
N TYR A 92 -9.56 -0.31 -4.29
CA TYR A 92 -10.59 0.65 -3.88
C TYR A 92 -11.35 0.20 -2.63
N ILE A 93 -11.97 1.14 -1.94
CA ILE A 93 -12.98 0.88 -0.92
C ILE A 93 -14.37 1.20 -1.44
N GLU A 94 -15.30 0.26 -1.16
CA GLU A 94 -16.74 0.39 -1.42
C GLU A 94 -17.43 0.98 -0.21
N THR A 95 -18.15 2.09 -0.37
CA THR A 95 -18.73 2.86 0.72
C THR A 95 -20.24 2.71 0.89
N SER A 96 -20.90 1.84 0.10
CA SER A 96 -22.34 1.59 0.19
C SER A 96 -22.78 0.93 1.50
N GLY A 97 -21.88 0.22 2.16
CA GLY A 97 -22.15 -0.45 3.43
C GLY A 97 -21.86 0.41 4.66
N THR A 98 -21.67 -0.27 5.77
CA THR A 98 -21.21 0.32 7.03
C THR A 98 -19.84 -0.28 7.38
N GLY A 99 -19.00 0.46 8.07
CA GLY A 99 -17.71 -0.01 8.53
C GLY A 99 -16.60 0.98 8.29
N GLY A 100 -15.37 0.47 8.37
CA GLY A 100 -14.15 1.25 8.27
C GLY A 100 -13.78 1.91 9.61
N PRO A 101 -12.63 2.56 9.69
CA PRO A 101 -11.69 2.70 8.57
C PRO A 101 -11.23 1.37 7.98
N TYR A 102 -10.74 1.40 6.73
CA TYR A 102 -10.23 0.23 6.03
C TYR A 102 -8.75 0.43 5.71
N SER A 103 -7.91 -0.55 6.06
CA SER A 103 -6.50 -0.49 5.74
C SER A 103 -6.14 -1.33 4.51
N LEU A 104 -5.13 -0.86 3.78
CA LEU A 104 -4.39 -1.58 2.76
C LEU A 104 -2.91 -1.41 3.10
N THR A 105 -2.27 -2.49 3.53
CA THR A 105 -0.95 -2.46 4.14
C THR A 105 0.03 -3.22 3.26
N SER A 106 1.15 -2.59 2.87
CA SER A 106 2.22 -3.20 2.10
C SER A 106 2.93 -4.31 2.90
N GLU A 107 3.64 -5.19 2.22
CA GLU A 107 4.74 -5.92 2.87
C GLU A 107 5.79 -4.93 3.42
N CYS A 108 6.74 -5.41 4.20
CA CYS A 108 7.85 -4.57 4.62
C CYS A 108 8.76 -4.25 3.42
N LEU A 109 9.26 -3.01 3.37
CA LEU A 109 10.11 -2.50 2.30
C LEU A 109 11.47 -2.06 2.87
N ASP A 110 12.55 -2.48 2.21
CA ASP A 110 13.91 -2.02 2.47
C ASP A 110 14.22 -0.86 1.50
N ILE A 111 14.31 0.35 2.04
CA ILE A 111 14.62 1.58 1.30
C ILE A 111 16.03 2.10 1.58
N SER A 112 16.88 1.28 2.21
CA SER A 112 18.21 1.69 2.67
C SER A 112 19.16 2.08 1.54
N THR A 113 18.87 1.66 0.31
CA THR A 113 19.65 1.99 -0.89
C THR A 113 19.26 3.33 -1.53
N LEU A 114 18.11 3.90 -1.14
CA LEU A 114 17.61 5.17 -1.69
C LEU A 114 18.24 6.35 -0.96
N THR A 115 18.62 7.38 -1.72
CA THR A 115 19.20 8.62 -1.18
C THR A 115 18.12 9.63 -0.79
N ASN A 116 17.12 9.78 -1.63
CA ASN A 116 15.96 10.66 -1.44
C ASN A 116 14.68 9.85 -1.62
N PRO A 117 14.35 8.93 -0.69
CA PRO A 117 13.24 8.04 -0.86
C PRO A 117 11.90 8.78 -0.91
N ALA A 118 11.02 8.34 -1.79
CA ALA A 118 9.66 8.85 -1.90
C ALA A 118 8.68 7.73 -2.22
N LEU A 119 7.45 7.89 -1.75
CA LEU A 119 6.29 7.12 -2.18
C LEU A 119 5.55 7.92 -3.26
N ARG A 120 5.28 7.31 -4.39
CA ARG A 120 4.39 7.85 -5.42
C ARG A 120 3.22 6.89 -5.62
N PHE A 121 2.04 7.46 -5.84
CA PHE A 121 0.84 6.72 -6.20
C PHE A 121 -0.17 7.63 -6.87
N TYR A 122 -1.14 7.04 -7.57
CA TYR A 122 -2.32 7.75 -8.02
C TYR A 122 -3.46 7.50 -7.03
N TYR A 123 -4.26 8.53 -6.78
CA TYR A 123 -5.51 8.40 -6.05
C TYR A 123 -6.68 8.92 -6.89
N HIS A 124 -7.86 8.37 -6.63
CA HIS A 124 -9.12 8.83 -7.18
C HIS A 124 -10.12 8.99 -6.03
N MET A 125 -10.54 10.22 -5.79
CA MET A 125 -11.45 10.58 -4.69
C MET A 125 -12.56 11.47 -5.24
N TYR A 126 -13.52 10.86 -5.96
CA TYR A 126 -14.65 11.51 -6.56
C TYR A 126 -15.95 11.09 -5.90
N GLY A 127 -16.78 12.07 -5.48
CA GLY A 127 -18.11 11.82 -4.97
C GLY A 127 -18.54 12.77 -3.85
N ALA A 128 -19.84 13.05 -3.82
CA ALA A 128 -20.44 14.08 -2.95
C ALA A 128 -20.29 13.84 -1.44
N THR A 129 -19.99 12.61 -1.02
CA THR A 129 -19.80 12.24 0.39
C THR A 129 -18.44 11.59 0.61
N MET A 130 -17.44 12.05 -0.13
CA MET A 130 -16.06 11.56 -0.01
C MET A 130 -15.58 11.70 1.44
N GLY A 131 -14.86 10.67 1.89
CA GLY A 131 -14.25 10.63 3.22
C GLY A 131 -12.82 11.13 3.22
N THR A 132 -11.97 10.44 3.98
CA THR A 132 -10.54 10.75 4.14
C THR A 132 -9.69 9.56 3.73
N LEU A 133 -8.62 9.83 3.01
CA LEU A 133 -7.53 8.90 2.74
C LEU A 133 -6.27 9.37 3.47
N ASP A 134 -5.78 8.54 4.37
CA ASP A 134 -4.52 8.74 5.08
C ASP A 134 -3.48 7.76 4.58
N VAL A 135 -2.22 8.18 4.54
CA VAL A 135 -1.07 7.30 4.34
C VAL A 135 -0.20 7.36 5.59
N THR A 136 0.11 6.18 6.12
CA THR A 136 1.03 6.06 7.24
C THR A 136 2.28 5.28 6.85
N VAL A 137 3.40 5.56 7.54
CA VAL A 137 4.63 4.76 7.48
C VAL A 137 4.99 4.37 8.89
N ASN A 138 5.06 3.08 9.15
CA ASN A 138 5.29 2.51 10.49
C ASN A 138 4.33 3.09 11.57
N GLY A 139 3.11 3.45 11.16
CA GLY A 139 2.07 4.02 12.02
C GLY A 139 2.07 5.55 12.13
N ASP A 140 3.09 6.24 11.63
CA ASP A 140 3.11 7.71 11.57
C ASP A 140 2.41 8.21 10.30
N THR A 141 1.45 9.12 10.44
CA THR A 141 0.76 9.71 9.28
C THR A 141 1.70 10.65 8.53
N VAL A 142 1.98 10.33 7.27
CA VAL A 142 2.87 11.09 6.38
C VAL A 142 2.11 11.90 5.33
N TRP A 143 0.86 11.54 5.05
CA TRP A 143 0.01 12.25 4.10
C TRP A 143 -1.47 12.02 4.45
N THR A 144 -2.31 13.03 4.18
CA THR A 144 -3.76 12.96 4.39
C THR A 144 -4.49 13.83 3.38
N LEU A 145 -5.63 13.36 2.89
CA LEU A 145 -6.50 14.11 1.99
C LEU A 145 -7.97 13.77 2.28
N SER A 146 -8.81 14.80 2.25
CA SER A 146 -10.24 14.66 2.55
C SER A 146 -11.11 15.33 1.49
N GLY A 147 -12.29 14.76 1.27
CA GLY A 147 -13.31 15.37 0.42
C GLY A 147 -13.12 15.08 -1.07
N ASP A 148 -14.07 15.57 -1.86
CA ASP A 148 -14.15 15.37 -3.31
C ASP A 148 -12.99 16.07 -4.02
N GLN A 149 -12.26 15.33 -4.85
CA GLN A 149 -11.13 15.80 -5.68
C GLN A 149 -11.47 15.82 -7.17
N GLY A 150 -12.73 15.54 -7.51
CA GLY A 150 -13.18 15.43 -8.89
C GLY A 150 -12.98 14.05 -9.50
N ASP A 151 -13.62 13.83 -10.66
CA ASP A 151 -13.61 12.55 -11.39
C ASP A 151 -12.34 12.43 -12.24
N GLN A 152 -11.22 12.21 -11.59
CA GLN A 152 -9.90 12.10 -12.22
C GLN A 152 -8.90 11.35 -11.32
N TRP A 153 -7.98 10.64 -11.94
CA TRP A 153 -6.78 10.15 -11.27
C TRP A 153 -5.78 11.28 -11.08
N ILE A 154 -5.29 11.43 -9.87
CA ILE A 154 -4.29 12.46 -9.52
C ILE A 154 -3.07 11.76 -8.93
N GLN A 155 -1.91 12.03 -9.52
CA GLN A 155 -0.64 11.53 -8.98
C GLN A 155 -0.18 12.39 -7.80
N THR A 156 0.40 11.76 -6.80
CA THR A 156 1.04 12.43 -5.68
C THR A 156 2.37 11.80 -5.32
N GLN A 157 3.24 12.56 -4.70
CA GLN A 157 4.50 12.11 -4.11
C GLN A 157 4.56 12.52 -2.65
N VAL A 158 4.91 11.56 -1.81
CA VAL A 158 5.12 11.72 -0.37
C VAL A 158 6.60 11.56 -0.09
N ASP A 159 7.19 12.56 0.58
CA ASP A 159 8.59 12.53 1.00
C ASP A 159 8.79 11.50 2.12
N LEU A 160 9.68 10.57 1.91
CA LEU A 160 10.08 9.54 2.88
C LEU A 160 11.50 9.77 3.43
N SER A 161 12.08 10.96 3.26
CA SER A 161 13.45 11.28 3.71
C SER A 161 13.67 11.06 5.21
N ALA A 162 12.61 11.21 6.03
CA ALA A 162 12.64 10.91 7.47
C ALA A 162 12.92 9.42 7.76
N TYR A 163 12.70 8.54 6.79
CA TYR A 163 12.92 7.08 6.88
C TYR A 163 14.13 6.61 6.06
N ALA A 164 14.92 7.53 5.51
CA ALA A 164 16.09 7.18 4.69
C ALA A 164 17.04 6.25 5.46
N GLY A 165 17.52 5.20 4.77
CA GLY A 165 18.38 4.19 5.39
C GLY A 165 17.64 3.08 6.15
N SER A 166 16.30 3.12 6.24
CA SER A 166 15.51 2.08 6.88
C SER A 166 15.45 0.81 6.02
N VAL A 167 15.48 -0.34 6.68
CA VAL A 167 15.43 -1.67 6.06
C VAL A 167 14.07 -2.37 6.24
N ASP A 168 13.09 -1.72 6.89
CA ASP A 168 11.86 -2.33 7.36
C ASP A 168 10.68 -1.35 7.48
N ILE A 169 10.46 -0.48 6.50
CA ILE A 169 9.27 0.36 6.50
C ILE A 169 8.03 -0.42 6.02
N VAL A 170 6.88 -0.08 6.58
CA VAL A 170 5.56 -0.55 6.14
C VAL A 170 4.71 0.66 5.80
N VAL A 171 4.18 0.68 4.58
CA VAL A 171 3.26 1.71 4.12
C VAL A 171 1.83 1.20 4.26
N GLU A 172 0.95 2.02 4.85
CA GLU A 172 -0.45 1.68 4.99
C GLU A 172 -1.32 2.82 4.49
N PHE A 173 -2.29 2.48 3.62
CA PHE A 173 -3.37 3.37 3.23
C PHE A 173 -4.58 3.11 4.12
N ILE A 174 -5.10 4.15 4.76
CA ILE A 174 -6.26 4.07 5.63
C ILE A 174 -7.39 4.91 5.03
N GLY A 175 -8.38 4.22 4.47
CA GLY A 175 -9.54 4.88 3.93
C GLY A 175 -10.66 4.97 4.95
N THR A 176 -11.05 6.18 5.31
CA THR A 176 -12.21 6.46 6.17
C THR A 176 -13.36 6.93 5.30
N ARG A 177 -14.45 6.14 5.27
CA ARG A 177 -15.64 6.50 4.48
C ARG A 177 -16.31 7.77 4.96
N GLY A 178 -16.97 8.47 4.04
CA GLY A 178 -17.87 9.56 4.37
C GLY A 178 -19.27 9.09 4.78
N ALA A 179 -20.25 9.98 4.65
CA ALA A 179 -21.59 9.77 5.20
C ALA A 179 -22.48 8.81 4.37
N SER A 180 -22.14 8.52 3.10
CA SER A 180 -23.00 7.76 2.18
C SER A 180 -22.18 6.98 1.14
N PHE A 181 -22.89 6.29 0.22
CA PHE A 181 -22.31 5.44 -0.83
C PHE A 181 -21.54 6.19 -1.92
N THR A 182 -21.68 7.52 -2.00
CA THR A 182 -20.94 8.34 -2.96
C THR A 182 -19.60 8.79 -2.40
N GLY A 183 -18.79 7.86 -1.94
CA GLY A 183 -17.51 8.12 -1.30
C GLY A 183 -16.45 7.05 -1.60
N ASP A 184 -16.65 6.26 -2.68
CA ASP A 184 -15.67 5.25 -3.09
C ASP A 184 -14.36 5.93 -3.46
N MET A 185 -13.29 5.54 -2.82
CA MET A 185 -11.95 6.03 -3.10
C MET A 185 -11.06 4.90 -3.58
N ALA A 186 -10.09 5.24 -4.44
CA ALA A 186 -9.21 4.27 -5.03
C ALA A 186 -7.77 4.76 -5.06
N ILE A 187 -6.82 3.80 -5.12
CA ILE A 187 -5.40 4.03 -5.38
C ILE A 187 -4.92 3.10 -6.47
N ASP A 188 -3.87 3.53 -7.18
CA ASP A 188 -3.22 2.77 -8.24
C ASP A 188 -1.75 3.18 -8.38
N GLU A 189 -0.95 2.37 -9.12
CA GLU A 189 0.44 2.66 -9.44
C GLU A 189 1.29 3.02 -8.21
N PHE A 190 1.28 2.15 -7.20
CA PHE A 190 2.11 2.30 -6.00
C PHE A 190 3.59 2.11 -6.34
N VAL A 191 4.41 3.12 -6.04
CA VAL A 191 5.86 3.10 -6.28
C VAL A 191 6.61 3.65 -5.08
N VAL A 192 7.58 2.92 -4.57
CA VAL A 192 8.58 3.41 -3.61
C VAL A 192 9.94 3.42 -4.30
N ASP A 193 10.50 4.62 -4.51
CA ASP A 193 11.74 4.83 -5.28
C ASP A 193 12.38 6.17 -4.89
N GLU A 194 13.42 6.59 -5.60
CA GLU A 194 13.95 7.96 -5.51
C GLU A 194 12.87 8.99 -5.85
N SER A 195 12.90 10.11 -5.16
CA SER A 195 12.03 11.26 -5.46
C SER A 195 12.28 11.79 -6.87
N VAL A 196 11.23 12.25 -7.52
CA VAL A 196 11.30 12.90 -8.83
C VAL A 196 10.89 14.37 -8.71
N SER A 197 11.38 15.21 -9.62
CA SER A 197 10.94 16.61 -9.69
C SER A 197 9.50 16.69 -10.23
N SER A 198 8.76 17.70 -9.80
CA SER A 198 7.50 18.10 -10.44
C SER A 198 7.76 19.15 -11.51
N GLY A 199 6.95 19.15 -12.55
CA GLY A 199 7.03 20.06 -13.67
C GLY A 199 6.11 19.61 -14.80
N CYS A 200 6.04 20.38 -15.90
CA CYS A 200 5.21 20.01 -17.03
C CYS A 200 5.76 18.77 -17.73
N THR A 201 4.98 17.70 -17.78
CA THR A 201 5.35 16.43 -18.43
C THR A 201 4.88 16.33 -19.89
N ASP A 202 4.09 17.29 -20.38
CA ASP A 202 3.66 17.32 -21.78
C ASP A 202 4.81 17.76 -22.71
N THR A 203 5.32 16.82 -23.50
CA THR A 203 6.41 17.06 -24.46
C THR A 203 6.08 18.09 -25.55
N ALA A 204 4.81 18.43 -25.75
CA ALA A 204 4.36 19.45 -26.69
C ALA A 204 4.23 20.84 -26.04
N ALA A 205 4.29 20.94 -24.72
CA ALA A 205 4.17 22.20 -24.01
C ALA A 205 5.47 23.03 -24.10
N ALA A 206 5.32 24.35 -24.11
CA ALA A 206 6.46 25.29 -24.20
C ALA A 206 7.32 25.29 -22.91
N ASN A 207 6.74 24.88 -21.79
CA ASN A 207 7.39 24.75 -20.48
C ASN A 207 7.70 23.30 -20.09
N TYR A 208 7.76 22.39 -21.08
CA TYR A 208 8.12 20.99 -20.83
C TYR A 208 9.43 20.87 -20.06
N ASP A 209 9.39 20.10 -18.97
CA ASP A 209 10.57 19.74 -18.18
C ASP A 209 10.90 18.25 -18.39
N PRO A 210 11.99 17.92 -19.10
CA PRO A 210 12.37 16.53 -19.35
C PRO A 210 12.81 15.77 -18.09
N LEU A 211 12.97 16.44 -16.94
CA LEU A 211 13.34 15.84 -15.66
C LEU A 211 12.13 15.66 -14.75
N ALA A 212 10.98 16.24 -15.11
CA ALA A 212 9.76 16.07 -14.34
C ALA A 212 9.25 14.64 -14.43
N GLY A 213 9.01 14.04 -13.30
CA GLY A 213 8.35 12.74 -13.17
C GLY A 213 6.92 12.84 -12.63
N ILE A 214 6.49 14.06 -12.31
CA ILE A 214 5.13 14.39 -11.85
C ILE A 214 4.69 15.66 -12.57
N ASP A 215 3.49 15.61 -13.15
CA ASP A 215 2.89 16.78 -13.76
C ASP A 215 2.38 17.74 -12.67
N ASP A 216 2.74 19.02 -12.80
CA ASP A 216 2.32 20.07 -11.86
C ASP A 216 1.18 20.96 -12.40
N GLY A 217 0.67 20.62 -13.61
CA GLY A 217 -0.47 21.29 -14.29
C GLY A 217 -0.07 22.41 -15.23
#